data_5979b9cf71fa19e9ddad3c981d476757
#
_entry.id   5979b9cf71fa19e9ddad3c981d476757
#
_cell.length_a   1.000
_cell.length_b   1.000
_cell.length_c   1.000
_cell.angle_alpha   90.00
_cell.angle_beta   90.00
_cell.angle_gamma   90.00
#
_symmetry.space_group_name_H-M   'P 1'
#
loop_
_entity.id
_entity.type
_entity.pdbx_description
1 polymer ?
#
loop_
_entity_poly.entity_id
_entity_poly.type
_entity_poly.pdbx_seq_one_letter_code
_entity_poly.pdbx_strand_id
1 'polypeptide(L)'
;PSYICRTVFKMYAGKTRYKAVKFTLEKKDTGSSARAGSLETDHGVIQTPIFMPVGTVGSVKAVPQSALVNDINAEIILGNTYHLYLRPGMDTMEKAGGLHKFMSWDRPLLTDSGGYQVYSLANNRKLTEEGATFRSHINGDLMSFTPESVMDIQRTIGADIIMAFDECPPHPCSKEYAKTSMQRTHRWLDRCVNRLAETEPKYGFNQELFPILQGGSYEDLRKESAEYISKVDAAGYAIGGLSVGEPTEEMYKTCDLVCGILPEDKPR
;
A
#
# COMPACT_ATOMS: atom_id res chain seq x y z
N PRO A 1 -12.17 -13.85 -18.32
CA PRO A 1 -11.28 -13.34 -17.28
C PRO A 1 -11.98 -12.51 -16.18
N SER A 2 -13.16 -11.90 -16.47
CA SER A 2 -13.84 -10.99 -15.53
C SER A 2 -14.68 -11.67 -14.44
N TYR A 3 -14.92 -12.96 -14.50
CA TYR A 3 -15.76 -13.71 -13.53
C TYR A 3 -15.00 -14.11 -12.26
N ILE A 4 -13.70 -14.33 -12.33
CA ILE A 4 -12.91 -14.84 -11.19
C ILE A 4 -12.77 -13.74 -10.11
N CYS A 5 -12.56 -12.50 -10.48
CA CYS A 5 -12.37 -11.39 -9.53
C CYS A 5 -13.60 -11.14 -8.64
N ARG A 6 -14.82 -11.19 -9.21
CA ARG A 6 -16.07 -10.99 -8.45
C ARG A 6 -16.40 -12.12 -7.48
N THR A 7 -16.01 -13.36 -7.81
CA THR A 7 -16.32 -14.54 -6.99
C THR A 7 -15.40 -14.64 -5.79
N VAL A 8 -14.13 -14.28 -5.92
CA VAL A 8 -13.14 -14.33 -4.84
C VAL A 8 -13.45 -13.29 -3.75
N PHE A 9 -13.79 -12.04 -4.14
CA PHE A 9 -14.13 -11.00 -3.15
C PHE A 9 -15.44 -11.27 -2.40
N LYS A 10 -16.46 -11.89 -3.03
CA LYS A 10 -17.69 -12.31 -2.33
C LYS A 10 -17.44 -13.40 -1.28
N MET A 11 -16.41 -14.22 -1.43
CA MET A 11 -16.03 -15.22 -0.43
C MET A 11 -15.40 -14.59 0.82
N TYR A 12 -14.78 -13.41 0.70
CA TYR A 12 -14.19 -12.68 1.83
C TYR A 12 -15.24 -12.16 2.81
N ALA A 13 -16.37 -11.67 2.31
CA ALA A 13 -17.45 -11.11 3.12
C ALA A 13 -18.17 -12.11 4.04
N GLY A 14 -17.94 -13.40 3.88
CA GLY A 14 -18.67 -14.46 4.59
C GLY A 14 -17.94 -15.16 5.74
N LYS A 15 -16.64 -14.90 5.95
CA LYS A 15 -15.81 -15.69 6.89
C LYS A 15 -15.10 -14.90 8.00
N THR A 16 -15.09 -13.57 7.96
CA THR A 16 -14.27 -12.80 8.91
C THR A 16 -15.00 -12.54 10.23
N ARG A 17 -14.40 -12.99 11.31
CA ARG A 17 -14.76 -12.64 12.71
C ARG A 17 -14.34 -11.23 13.10
N TYR A 18 -13.63 -10.51 12.24
CA TYR A 18 -12.95 -9.26 12.52
C TYR A 18 -13.68 -8.08 11.88
N LYS A 19 -13.54 -6.91 12.45
CA LYS A 19 -14.12 -5.67 11.94
C LYS A 19 -13.35 -5.24 10.69
N ALA A 20 -14.02 -5.18 9.55
CA ALA A 20 -13.39 -4.69 8.31
C ALA A 20 -13.03 -3.20 8.44
N VAL A 21 -11.93 -2.79 7.81
CA VAL A 21 -11.59 -1.36 7.67
C VAL A 21 -12.74 -0.64 6.97
N LYS A 22 -13.25 0.42 7.59
CA LYS A 22 -14.42 1.15 7.11
C LYS A 22 -14.13 2.63 7.01
N PHE A 23 -14.38 3.21 5.84
CA PHE A 23 -14.32 4.65 5.64
C PHE A 23 -15.73 5.25 5.69
N THR A 24 -15.87 6.37 6.41
CA THR A 24 -17.09 7.17 6.45
C THR A 24 -16.75 8.59 5.98
N LEU A 25 -17.33 8.99 4.84
CA LEU A 25 -17.21 10.36 4.36
C LEU A 25 -18.10 11.27 5.23
N GLU A 26 -17.51 12.22 5.93
CA GLU A 26 -18.20 13.11 6.87
C GLU A 26 -18.55 14.45 6.23
N LYS A 27 -17.63 15.01 5.44
CA LYS A 27 -17.82 16.32 4.83
C LYS A 27 -17.08 16.45 3.50
N LYS A 28 -17.71 17.15 2.56
CA LYS A 28 -17.09 17.65 1.34
C LYS A 28 -17.00 19.17 1.39
N ASP A 29 -15.94 19.71 0.84
CA ASP A 29 -15.88 21.15 0.60
C ASP A 29 -16.76 21.52 -0.61
N THR A 30 -17.37 22.71 -0.54
CA THR A 30 -18.25 23.20 -1.63
C THR A 30 -17.48 23.92 -2.71
N GLY A 31 -16.26 24.36 -2.43
CA GLY A 31 -15.40 25.14 -3.34
C GLY A 31 -14.25 24.34 -3.95
N SER A 32 -14.05 23.10 -3.52
CA SER A 32 -12.95 22.25 -3.99
C SER A 32 -13.31 20.77 -3.92
N SER A 33 -12.38 19.89 -4.36
CA SER A 33 -12.51 18.43 -4.25
C SER A 33 -12.07 17.88 -2.87
N ALA A 34 -11.85 18.75 -1.88
CA ALA A 34 -11.43 18.34 -0.54
C ALA A 34 -12.54 17.58 0.21
N ARG A 35 -12.14 16.57 0.95
CA ARG A 35 -13.04 15.69 1.73
C ARG A 35 -12.46 15.47 3.11
N ALA A 36 -13.31 15.45 4.12
CA ALA A 36 -13.00 14.96 5.45
C ALA A 36 -13.81 13.69 5.75
N GLY A 37 -13.22 12.78 6.48
CA GLY A 37 -13.86 11.52 6.86
C GLY A 37 -13.09 10.79 7.94
N SER A 38 -13.65 9.68 8.39
CA SER A 38 -13.03 8.79 9.36
C SER A 38 -12.79 7.41 8.76
N LEU A 39 -11.63 6.83 9.06
CA LEU A 39 -11.23 5.48 8.68
C LEU A 39 -11.08 4.64 9.93
N GLU A 40 -11.98 3.68 10.12
CA GLU A 40 -11.96 2.76 11.25
C GLU A 40 -11.09 1.55 10.94
N THR A 41 -10.21 1.17 11.88
CA THR A 41 -9.41 -0.07 11.86
C THR A 41 -9.57 -0.80 13.18
N ASP A 42 -9.01 -2.01 13.30
CA ASP A 42 -9.03 -2.74 14.58
C ASP A 42 -8.17 -2.08 15.66
N HIS A 43 -7.22 -1.19 15.28
CA HIS A 43 -6.37 -0.43 16.22
C HIS A 43 -6.81 1.02 16.42
N GLY A 44 -7.94 1.44 15.91
CA GLY A 44 -8.49 2.77 16.16
C GLY A 44 -9.06 3.47 14.94
N VAL A 45 -9.41 4.73 15.12
CA VAL A 45 -10.01 5.59 14.11
C VAL A 45 -9.00 6.62 13.65
N ILE A 46 -8.93 6.82 12.35
CA ILE A 46 -8.06 7.81 11.69
C ILE A 46 -8.95 8.91 11.12
N GLN A 47 -8.71 10.15 11.50
CA GLN A 47 -9.37 11.31 10.92
C GLN A 47 -8.65 11.75 9.65
N THR A 48 -9.37 11.90 8.54
CA THR A 48 -8.79 12.29 7.25
C THR A 48 -9.25 13.70 6.83
N PRO A 49 -8.38 14.47 6.15
CA PRO A 49 -7.03 14.13 5.68
C PRO A 49 -6.00 14.05 6.80
N ILE A 50 -5.02 13.18 6.68
CA ILE A 50 -3.96 13.02 7.68
C ILE A 50 -2.59 12.78 7.03
N PHE A 51 -1.53 13.25 7.69
CA PHE A 51 -0.16 12.90 7.38
C PHE A 51 0.26 11.65 8.18
N MET A 52 0.93 10.70 7.52
CA MET A 52 1.45 9.49 8.14
C MET A 52 2.95 9.63 8.38
N PRO A 53 3.42 9.78 9.64
CA PRO A 53 4.86 9.70 9.93
C PRO A 53 5.46 8.38 9.43
N VAL A 54 6.66 8.45 8.84
CA VAL A 54 7.31 7.27 8.25
C VAL A 54 8.20 6.59 9.27
N GLY A 55 7.81 5.40 9.69
CA GLY A 55 8.55 4.51 10.59
C GLY A 55 9.28 3.39 9.84
N THR A 56 10.29 3.72 9.05
CA THR A 56 10.93 2.85 8.05
C THR A 56 11.31 1.46 8.55
N VAL A 57 11.94 1.37 9.72
CA VAL A 57 12.38 0.10 10.34
C VAL A 57 11.76 -0.12 11.72
N GLY A 58 10.46 0.16 11.83
CA GLY A 58 9.74 0.05 13.11
C GLY A 58 9.97 1.23 14.05
N SER A 59 10.45 2.37 13.54
CA SER A 59 10.58 3.63 14.30
C SER A 59 10.62 4.82 13.38
N VAL A 60 10.05 5.94 13.81
CA VAL A 60 10.20 7.24 13.15
C VAL A 60 11.55 7.82 13.56
N LYS A 61 12.43 8.07 12.58
CA LYS A 61 13.81 8.47 12.84
C LYS A 61 13.89 9.73 13.69
N ALA A 62 14.64 9.65 14.80
CA ALA A 62 14.87 10.73 15.76
C ALA A 62 13.61 11.24 16.49
N VAL A 63 12.48 10.51 16.43
CA VAL A 63 11.25 10.85 17.16
C VAL A 63 10.87 9.66 18.05
N PRO A 64 10.89 9.81 19.38
CA PRO A 64 10.49 8.72 20.29
C PRO A 64 8.98 8.46 20.20
N GLN A 65 8.56 7.21 20.50
CA GLN A 65 7.14 6.83 20.49
C GLN A 65 6.28 7.73 21.39
N SER A 66 6.80 8.11 22.55
CA SER A 66 6.09 9.01 23.47
C SER A 66 5.75 10.35 22.84
N ALA A 67 6.66 10.93 22.04
CA ALA A 67 6.40 12.19 21.34
C ALA A 67 5.36 12.00 20.20
N LEU A 68 5.41 10.87 19.50
CA LEU A 68 4.39 10.56 18.48
C LEU A 68 2.99 10.46 19.08
N VAL A 69 2.88 9.90 20.29
CA VAL A 69 1.59 9.73 20.98
C VAL A 69 1.16 11.02 21.66
N ASN A 70 2.04 11.63 22.47
CA ASN A 70 1.65 12.69 23.41
C ASN A 70 1.75 14.10 22.83
N ASP A 71 2.74 14.35 21.95
CA ASP A 71 3.02 15.69 21.44
C ASP A 71 2.44 15.87 20.02
N ILE A 72 2.63 14.86 19.14
CA ILE A 72 2.20 14.92 17.75
C ILE A 72 0.76 14.38 17.61
N ASN A 73 0.34 13.50 18.50
CA ASN A 73 -0.91 12.75 18.42
C ASN A 73 -1.10 12.04 17.06
N ALA A 74 -0.05 11.39 16.56
CA ALA A 74 -0.11 10.65 15.30
C ALA A 74 -1.15 9.53 15.42
N GLU A 75 -2.10 9.50 14.50
CA GLU A 75 -3.17 8.49 14.49
C GLU A 75 -2.76 7.22 13.71
N ILE A 76 -1.81 7.34 12.80
CA ILE A 76 -1.31 6.26 11.96
C ILE A 76 0.17 6.47 11.65
N ILE A 77 0.92 5.38 11.51
CA ILE A 77 2.33 5.38 11.07
C ILE A 77 2.46 4.49 9.83
N LEU A 78 3.34 4.89 8.90
CA LEU A 78 3.69 4.11 7.72
C LEU A 78 4.99 3.33 7.96
N GLY A 79 4.97 2.02 7.81
CA GLY A 79 6.15 1.14 7.78
C GLY A 79 6.55 0.77 6.36
N ASN A 80 7.85 0.53 6.11
CA ASN A 80 8.31 0.13 4.78
C ASN A 80 8.58 -1.37 4.71
N THR A 81 7.78 -2.09 3.94
CA THR A 81 7.85 -3.55 3.78
C THR A 81 9.23 -4.04 3.37
N TYR A 82 9.88 -3.41 2.39
CA TYR A 82 11.22 -3.77 1.95
C TYR A 82 12.25 -3.70 3.09
N HIS A 83 12.25 -2.62 3.84
CA HIS A 83 13.20 -2.43 4.94
C HIS A 83 12.95 -3.38 6.09
N LEU A 84 11.69 -3.59 6.48
CA LEU A 84 11.31 -4.52 7.55
C LEU A 84 11.62 -5.98 7.18
N TYR A 85 11.47 -6.34 5.91
CA TYR A 85 11.85 -7.65 5.39
C TYR A 85 13.35 -7.91 5.53
N LEU A 86 14.19 -6.92 5.21
CA LEU A 86 15.64 -7.06 5.33
C LEU A 86 16.11 -6.98 6.79
N ARG A 87 15.50 -6.09 7.58
CA ARG A 87 15.86 -5.87 8.99
C ARG A 87 14.65 -5.31 9.75
N PRO A 88 14.14 -5.99 10.79
CA PRO A 88 14.77 -7.10 11.54
C PRO A 88 14.65 -8.48 10.87
N GLY A 89 13.90 -8.59 9.76
CA GLY A 89 13.60 -9.85 9.10
C GLY A 89 12.34 -10.53 9.64
N MET A 90 11.77 -11.44 8.84
CA MET A 90 10.44 -11.98 9.12
C MET A 90 10.40 -12.91 10.34
N ASP A 91 11.46 -13.68 10.59
CA ASP A 91 11.54 -14.54 11.79
C ASP A 91 11.48 -13.73 13.09
N THR A 92 12.20 -12.61 13.13
CA THR A 92 12.19 -11.70 14.29
C THR A 92 10.84 -11.02 14.42
N MET A 93 10.26 -10.58 13.31
CA MET A 93 8.96 -9.91 13.29
C MET A 93 7.85 -10.85 13.80
N GLU A 94 7.84 -12.10 13.37
CA GLU A 94 6.86 -13.09 13.79
C GLU A 94 7.01 -13.44 15.29
N LYS A 95 8.26 -13.64 15.76
CA LYS A 95 8.55 -13.87 17.19
C LYS A 95 8.15 -12.69 18.06
N ALA A 96 8.24 -11.48 17.57
CA ALA A 96 7.78 -10.27 18.27
C ALA A 96 6.26 -10.16 18.35
N GLY A 97 5.51 -10.89 17.50
CA GLY A 97 4.06 -10.83 17.43
C GLY A 97 3.56 -9.70 16.52
N GLY A 98 4.32 -9.38 15.46
CA GLY A 98 4.01 -8.37 14.46
C GLY A 98 4.54 -6.97 14.79
N LEU A 99 4.35 -6.05 13.84
CA LEU A 99 4.93 -4.72 13.90
C LEU A 99 4.37 -3.86 15.03
N HIS A 100 3.08 -3.99 15.36
CA HIS A 100 2.47 -3.29 16.50
C HIS A 100 3.22 -3.58 17.80
N LYS A 101 3.44 -4.86 18.10
CA LYS A 101 4.19 -5.26 19.31
C LYS A 101 5.67 -4.91 19.22
N PHE A 102 6.28 -5.10 18.04
CA PHE A 102 7.68 -4.77 17.82
C PHE A 102 7.99 -3.29 18.05
N MET A 103 7.07 -2.39 17.64
CA MET A 103 7.18 -0.95 17.81
C MET A 103 6.65 -0.44 19.16
N SER A 104 5.89 -1.25 19.91
CA SER A 104 5.05 -0.78 21.03
C SER A 104 4.09 0.33 20.58
N TRP A 105 3.37 0.07 19.47
CA TRP A 105 2.45 1.02 18.86
C TRP A 105 1.05 0.42 18.77
N ASP A 106 0.11 0.98 19.55
CA ASP A 106 -1.24 0.45 19.69
C ASP A 106 -2.27 1.13 18.76
N ARG A 107 -1.81 2.01 17.87
CA ARG A 107 -2.63 2.74 16.91
C ARG A 107 -2.46 2.16 15.50
N PRO A 108 -3.29 2.58 14.53
CA PRO A 108 -3.22 2.10 13.16
C PRO A 108 -1.83 2.12 12.52
N LEU A 109 -1.55 1.12 11.68
CA LEU A 109 -0.35 1.00 10.87
C LEU A 109 -0.71 0.76 9.40
N LEU A 110 0.07 1.37 8.52
CA LEU A 110 0.07 1.08 7.09
C LEU A 110 1.45 0.57 6.68
N THR A 111 1.52 -0.44 5.82
CA THR A 111 2.77 -0.82 5.14
C THR A 111 2.67 -0.61 3.64
N ASP A 112 3.74 -0.03 3.06
CA ASP A 112 3.87 0.08 1.61
C ASP A 112 4.07 -1.30 0.96
N SER A 113 4.08 -1.34 -0.39
CA SER A 113 4.29 -2.58 -1.15
C SER A 113 5.75 -3.05 -1.16
N GLY A 114 6.71 -2.15 -0.91
CA GLY A 114 8.14 -2.36 -1.14
C GLY A 114 8.58 -2.17 -2.60
N GLY A 115 7.66 -1.96 -3.54
CA GLY A 115 7.95 -1.81 -4.97
C GLY A 115 8.85 -0.62 -5.29
N TYR A 116 8.62 0.53 -4.67
CA TYR A 116 9.46 1.72 -4.83
C TYR A 116 10.90 1.48 -4.35
N GLN A 117 11.12 0.83 -3.22
CA GLN A 117 12.45 0.57 -2.68
C GLN A 117 13.19 -0.45 -3.54
N VAL A 118 12.52 -1.45 -4.09
CA VAL A 118 13.09 -2.35 -5.11
C VAL A 118 13.53 -1.54 -6.34
N TYR A 119 12.77 -0.49 -6.71
CA TYR A 119 13.15 0.42 -7.78
C TYR A 119 14.35 1.29 -7.40
N SER A 120 14.31 1.99 -6.27
CA SER A 120 15.23 3.08 -5.93
C SER A 120 16.53 2.62 -5.26
N LEU A 121 16.52 1.51 -4.51
CA LEU A 121 17.64 1.06 -3.68
C LEU A 121 18.33 -0.21 -4.20
N ALA A 122 17.67 -0.97 -5.05
CA ALA A 122 18.21 -2.24 -5.51
C ALA A 122 19.10 -2.08 -6.73
N ASN A 123 20.41 -2.17 -6.53
CA ASN A 123 21.36 -2.34 -7.62
C ASN A 123 21.12 -3.70 -8.31
N ASN A 124 21.16 -3.72 -9.66
CA ASN A 124 20.99 -4.94 -10.46
C ASN A 124 19.66 -5.68 -10.22
N ARG A 125 18.55 -4.96 -10.19
CA ARG A 125 17.23 -5.60 -10.17
C ARG A 125 16.87 -6.18 -11.54
N LYS A 126 16.18 -7.29 -11.51
CA LYS A 126 15.52 -7.89 -12.69
C LYS A 126 14.02 -7.96 -12.43
N LEU A 127 13.25 -7.34 -13.31
CA LEU A 127 11.79 -7.41 -13.30
C LEU A 127 11.32 -8.40 -14.35
N THR A 128 10.41 -9.27 -13.96
CA THR A 128 9.76 -10.24 -14.83
C THR A 128 8.26 -10.23 -14.52
N GLU A 129 7.48 -11.04 -15.23
CA GLU A 129 6.07 -11.22 -14.91
C GLU A 129 5.87 -11.89 -13.53
N GLU A 130 6.82 -12.74 -13.12
CA GLU A 130 6.77 -13.44 -11.84
C GLU A 130 6.98 -12.50 -10.64
N GLY A 131 7.78 -11.45 -10.82
CA GLY A 131 8.13 -10.52 -9.74
C GLY A 131 9.44 -9.79 -9.98
N ALA A 132 10.04 -9.33 -8.89
CA ALA A 132 11.30 -8.59 -8.86
C ALA A 132 12.39 -9.41 -8.15
N THR A 133 13.52 -9.60 -8.79
CA THR A 133 14.73 -10.14 -8.16
C THR A 133 15.75 -9.03 -8.00
N PHE A 134 16.36 -8.90 -6.84
CA PHE A 134 17.28 -7.81 -6.52
C PHE A 134 18.33 -8.23 -5.48
N ARG A 135 19.37 -7.42 -5.34
CA ARG A 135 20.36 -7.64 -4.27
C ARG A 135 20.07 -6.70 -3.10
N SER A 136 20.09 -7.27 -1.90
CA SER A 136 19.99 -6.51 -0.64
C SER A 136 21.09 -5.45 -0.58
N HIS A 137 20.71 -4.20 -0.29
CA HIS A 137 21.67 -3.12 -0.09
C HIS A 137 22.43 -3.24 1.25
N ILE A 138 22.04 -4.15 2.13
CA ILE A 138 22.67 -4.35 3.44
C ILE A 138 23.86 -5.31 3.33
N ASN A 139 23.66 -6.46 2.68
CA ASN A 139 24.65 -7.56 2.67
C ASN A 139 24.89 -8.17 1.26
N GLY A 140 24.21 -7.67 0.24
CA GLY A 140 24.37 -8.13 -1.14
C GLY A 140 23.64 -9.44 -1.48
N ASP A 141 22.91 -10.05 -0.55
CA ASP A 141 22.18 -11.28 -0.78
C ASP A 141 21.14 -11.14 -1.87
N LEU A 142 20.95 -12.20 -2.66
CA LEU A 142 19.93 -12.23 -3.70
C LEU A 142 18.56 -12.45 -3.07
N MET A 143 17.65 -11.53 -3.32
CA MET A 143 16.28 -11.51 -2.82
C MET A 143 15.28 -11.55 -3.97
N SER A 144 14.08 -12.04 -3.70
CA SER A 144 12.99 -12.07 -4.66
C SER A 144 11.68 -11.67 -4.00
N PHE A 145 10.98 -10.73 -4.64
CA PHE A 145 9.61 -10.35 -4.31
C PHE A 145 8.69 -10.78 -5.45
N THR A 146 7.69 -11.57 -5.11
CA THR A 146 6.52 -11.84 -5.97
C THR A 146 5.27 -11.25 -5.32
N PRO A 147 4.18 -11.03 -6.05
CA PRO A 147 2.93 -10.59 -5.44
C PRO A 147 2.53 -11.45 -4.24
N GLU A 148 2.65 -12.77 -4.36
CA GLU A 148 2.30 -13.70 -3.29
C GLU A 148 3.23 -13.55 -2.08
N SER A 149 4.56 -13.53 -2.31
CA SER A 149 5.52 -13.41 -1.21
C SER A 149 5.41 -12.08 -0.49
N VAL A 150 5.08 -10.98 -1.17
CA VAL A 150 4.86 -9.67 -0.55
C VAL A 150 3.60 -9.69 0.32
N MET A 151 2.53 -10.39 -0.08
CA MET A 151 1.37 -10.58 0.77
C MET A 151 1.72 -11.38 2.04
N ASP A 152 2.49 -12.47 1.91
CA ASP A 152 2.94 -13.26 3.06
C ASP A 152 3.84 -12.47 4.02
N ILE A 153 4.73 -11.64 3.46
CA ILE A 153 5.57 -10.71 4.23
C ILE A 153 4.68 -9.72 5.00
N GLN A 154 3.71 -9.07 4.36
CA GLN A 154 2.81 -8.12 5.02
C GLN A 154 1.86 -8.78 6.01
N ARG A 155 1.46 -10.07 5.80
CA ARG A 155 0.79 -10.88 6.83
C ARG A 155 1.66 -11.06 8.07
N THR A 156 2.97 -11.26 7.88
CA THR A 156 3.91 -11.41 8.98
C THR A 156 4.25 -10.08 9.66
N ILE A 157 4.30 -8.99 8.91
CA ILE A 157 4.44 -7.65 9.49
C ILE A 157 3.21 -7.27 10.31
N GLY A 158 2.00 -7.52 9.81
CA GLY A 158 0.76 -7.31 10.56
C GLY A 158 0.39 -5.84 10.70
N ALA A 159 0.37 -5.06 9.61
CA ALA A 159 -0.23 -3.72 9.58
C ALA A 159 -1.73 -3.81 9.31
N ASP A 160 -2.52 -2.80 9.69
CA ASP A 160 -3.96 -2.72 9.41
C ASP A 160 -4.24 -2.53 7.91
N ILE A 161 -3.45 -1.66 7.27
CA ILE A 161 -3.53 -1.37 5.84
C ILE A 161 -2.27 -1.88 5.16
N ILE A 162 -2.44 -2.71 4.15
CA ILE A 162 -1.36 -3.27 3.36
C ILE A 162 -1.53 -2.90 1.88
N MET A 163 -0.43 -2.75 1.16
CA MET A 163 -0.44 -2.33 -0.24
C MET A 163 -0.19 -3.50 -1.18
N ALA A 164 -0.91 -3.54 -2.30
CA ALA A 164 -0.64 -4.49 -3.36
C ALA A 164 0.77 -4.27 -3.93
N PHE A 165 1.48 -5.35 -4.27
CA PHE A 165 2.79 -5.23 -4.89
C PHE A 165 2.67 -4.61 -6.28
N ASP A 166 3.46 -3.57 -6.54
CA ASP A 166 3.41 -2.77 -7.74
C ASP A 166 4.79 -2.54 -8.35
N GLU A 167 4.80 -2.17 -9.61
CA GLU A 167 5.99 -1.65 -10.28
C GLU A 167 5.89 -0.13 -10.42
N CYS A 168 6.77 0.59 -9.71
CA CYS A 168 6.93 2.03 -9.87
C CYS A 168 7.86 2.30 -11.04
N PRO A 169 7.38 2.85 -12.19
CA PRO A 169 8.24 3.22 -13.30
C PRO A 169 9.10 4.43 -12.95
N PRO A 170 10.29 4.60 -13.58
CA PRO A 170 11.09 5.81 -13.44
C PRO A 170 10.37 7.03 -14.00
N HIS A 171 10.75 8.21 -13.52
CA HIS A 171 10.38 9.47 -14.13
C HIS A 171 11.64 10.19 -14.63
N PRO A 172 11.71 10.62 -15.90
CA PRO A 172 10.77 10.32 -17.00
C PRO A 172 10.92 8.88 -17.54
N CYS A 173 9.88 8.35 -18.16
CA CYS A 173 9.93 7.09 -18.92
C CYS A 173 9.11 7.18 -20.21
N SER A 174 9.33 6.27 -21.17
CA SER A 174 8.51 6.21 -22.38
C SER A 174 7.09 5.75 -22.07
N LYS A 175 6.13 6.12 -22.90
CA LYS A 175 4.73 5.72 -22.75
C LYS A 175 4.54 4.20 -22.85
N GLU A 176 5.29 3.55 -23.72
CA GLU A 176 5.28 2.09 -23.88
C GLU A 176 5.74 1.40 -22.59
N TYR A 177 6.81 1.92 -21.96
CA TYR A 177 7.27 1.38 -20.69
C TYR A 177 6.25 1.61 -19.58
N ALA A 178 5.73 2.83 -19.44
CA ALA A 178 4.70 3.16 -18.45
C ALA A 178 3.46 2.27 -18.60
N LYS A 179 3.01 2.01 -19.84
CA LYS A 179 1.89 1.11 -20.12
C LYS A 179 2.19 -0.33 -19.72
N THR A 180 3.37 -0.85 -20.08
CA THR A 180 3.77 -2.23 -19.74
C THR A 180 3.88 -2.42 -18.24
N SER A 181 4.48 -1.45 -17.53
CA SER A 181 4.61 -1.42 -16.08
C SER A 181 3.24 -1.37 -15.39
N MET A 182 2.35 -0.48 -15.83
CA MET A 182 0.99 -0.38 -15.33
C MET A 182 0.22 -1.70 -15.50
N GLN A 183 0.28 -2.31 -16.68
CA GLN A 183 -0.41 -3.58 -16.95
C GLN A 183 0.16 -4.74 -16.11
N ARG A 184 1.46 -4.74 -15.83
CA ARG A 184 2.09 -5.69 -14.90
C ARG A 184 1.57 -5.47 -13.49
N THR A 185 1.50 -4.23 -13.02
CA THR A 185 0.93 -3.88 -11.72
C THR A 185 -0.52 -4.37 -11.59
N HIS A 186 -1.33 -4.27 -12.64
CA HIS A 186 -2.70 -4.80 -12.64
C HIS A 186 -2.73 -6.34 -12.47
N ARG A 187 -1.90 -7.08 -13.22
CA ARG A 187 -1.81 -8.56 -13.07
C ARG A 187 -1.26 -8.96 -11.72
N TRP A 188 -0.30 -8.21 -11.19
CA TRP A 188 0.22 -8.42 -9.84
C TRP A 188 -0.83 -8.14 -8.76
N LEU A 189 -1.69 -7.13 -8.96
CA LEU A 189 -2.82 -6.87 -8.07
C LEU A 189 -3.76 -8.09 -8.00
N ASP A 190 -4.12 -8.68 -9.14
CA ASP A 190 -4.97 -9.86 -9.18
C ASP A 190 -4.35 -11.03 -8.38
N ARG A 191 -3.03 -11.21 -8.49
CA ARG A 191 -2.28 -12.23 -7.74
C ARG A 191 -2.24 -11.92 -6.23
N CYS A 192 -2.06 -10.65 -5.85
CA CYS A 192 -2.13 -10.22 -4.45
C CYS A 192 -3.50 -10.51 -3.83
N VAL A 193 -4.58 -10.18 -4.56
CA VAL A 193 -5.96 -10.44 -4.14
C VAL A 193 -6.19 -11.93 -3.92
N ASN A 194 -5.76 -12.77 -4.88
CA ASN A 194 -5.89 -14.22 -4.77
C ASN A 194 -5.11 -14.77 -3.57
N ARG A 195 -3.86 -14.30 -3.38
CA ARG A 195 -3.05 -14.75 -2.24
C ARG A 195 -3.65 -14.37 -0.88
N LEU A 196 -4.23 -13.18 -0.77
CA LEU A 196 -4.91 -12.79 0.46
C LEU A 196 -6.15 -13.64 0.75
N ALA A 197 -6.87 -14.08 -0.29
CA ALA A 197 -8.01 -14.97 -0.14
C ALA A 197 -7.62 -16.39 0.34
N GLU A 198 -6.37 -16.79 0.12
CA GLU A 198 -5.81 -18.08 0.54
C GLU A 198 -5.18 -18.04 1.94
N THR A 199 -4.98 -16.85 2.51
CA THR A 199 -4.24 -16.65 3.76
C THR A 199 -5.06 -15.89 4.79
N GLU A 200 -4.85 -16.20 6.07
CA GLU A 200 -5.51 -15.51 7.18
C GLU A 200 -4.56 -14.52 7.89
N PRO A 201 -5.09 -13.44 8.49
CA PRO A 201 -4.31 -12.57 9.36
C PRO A 201 -3.70 -13.34 10.53
N LYS A 202 -2.41 -13.07 10.84
CA LYS A 202 -1.67 -13.86 11.84
C LYS A 202 -1.96 -13.47 13.29
N TYR A 203 -2.38 -12.23 13.55
CA TYR A 203 -2.39 -11.66 14.90
C TYR A 203 -3.77 -11.35 15.47
N GLY A 204 -4.82 -11.87 14.84
CA GLY A 204 -6.19 -11.78 15.39
C GLY A 204 -6.93 -10.48 15.07
N PHE A 205 -6.44 -9.68 14.14
CA PHE A 205 -7.10 -8.48 13.61
C PHE A 205 -7.06 -8.46 12.09
N ASN A 206 -7.91 -7.66 11.47
CA ASN A 206 -8.01 -7.54 10.02
C ASN A 206 -6.84 -6.77 9.42
N GLN A 207 -6.55 -7.14 8.17
CA GLN A 207 -5.66 -6.40 7.29
C GLN A 207 -6.36 -6.18 5.97
N GLU A 208 -6.46 -4.92 5.53
CA GLU A 208 -7.12 -4.56 4.28
C GLU A 208 -6.12 -4.17 3.20
N LEU A 209 -6.32 -4.74 2.01
CA LEU A 209 -5.49 -4.46 0.85
C LEU A 209 -5.95 -3.17 0.15
N PHE A 210 -5.01 -2.26 -0.09
CA PHE A 210 -5.20 -1.11 -0.96
C PHE A 210 -4.49 -1.36 -2.29
N PRO A 211 -5.23 -1.41 -3.41
CA PRO A 211 -4.64 -1.38 -4.74
C PRO A 211 -3.87 -0.09 -5.00
N ILE A 212 -2.79 -0.18 -5.79
CA ILE A 212 -1.98 0.97 -6.17
C ILE A 212 -2.21 1.31 -7.63
N LEU A 213 -2.59 2.56 -7.89
CA LEU A 213 -2.73 3.12 -9.22
C LEU A 213 -1.37 3.53 -9.77
N GLN A 214 -1.04 3.09 -10.99
CA GLN A 214 0.16 3.46 -11.72
C GLN A 214 -0.21 4.09 -13.08
N GLY A 215 0.77 4.45 -13.92
CA GLY A 215 0.54 5.02 -15.26
C GLY A 215 1.55 6.11 -15.66
N GLY A 216 2.59 6.34 -14.84
CA GLY A 216 3.59 7.40 -15.07
C GLY A 216 2.92 8.78 -15.14
N SER A 217 3.41 9.64 -16.05
CA SER A 217 2.88 10.98 -16.30
C SER A 217 1.79 11.01 -17.39
N TYR A 218 1.27 9.85 -17.80
CA TYR A 218 0.36 9.75 -18.93
C TYR A 218 -1.09 9.68 -18.47
N GLU A 219 -1.86 10.73 -18.76
CA GLU A 219 -3.26 10.87 -18.31
C GLU A 219 -4.16 9.71 -18.72
N ASP A 220 -4.03 9.24 -19.97
CA ASP A 220 -4.81 8.11 -20.47
C ASP A 220 -4.49 6.81 -19.72
N LEU A 221 -3.22 6.56 -19.39
CA LEU A 221 -2.83 5.40 -18.60
C LEU A 221 -3.30 5.54 -17.13
N ARG A 222 -3.23 6.73 -16.56
CA ARG A 222 -3.77 7.02 -15.22
C ARG A 222 -5.28 6.75 -15.16
N LYS A 223 -6.04 7.15 -16.19
CA LYS A 223 -7.48 6.86 -16.30
C LYS A 223 -7.74 5.35 -16.41
N GLU A 224 -7.03 4.67 -17.33
CA GLU A 224 -7.14 3.22 -17.50
C GLU A 224 -6.85 2.48 -16.17
N SER A 225 -5.81 2.91 -15.45
CA SER A 225 -5.44 2.31 -14.17
C SER A 225 -6.48 2.58 -13.08
N ALA A 226 -7.00 3.81 -12.97
CA ALA A 226 -8.04 4.14 -12.01
C ALA A 226 -9.32 3.32 -12.23
N GLU A 227 -9.75 3.19 -13.48
CA GLU A 227 -10.90 2.37 -13.87
C GLU A 227 -10.67 0.88 -13.60
N TYR A 228 -9.44 0.40 -13.79
CA TYR A 228 -9.10 -1.01 -13.51
C TYR A 228 -9.18 -1.31 -12.02
N ILE A 229 -8.45 -0.55 -11.18
CA ILE A 229 -8.40 -0.82 -9.74
C ILE A 229 -9.73 -0.56 -9.04
N SER A 230 -10.56 0.35 -9.55
CA SER A 230 -11.91 0.62 -9.00
C SER A 230 -12.88 -0.56 -9.14
N LYS A 231 -12.56 -1.55 -9.98
CA LYS A 231 -13.34 -2.81 -10.08
C LYS A 231 -13.07 -3.76 -8.92
N VAL A 232 -11.97 -3.56 -8.21
CA VAL A 232 -11.65 -4.30 -6.99
C VAL A 232 -12.42 -3.66 -5.85
N ASP A 233 -13.25 -4.45 -5.16
CA ASP A 233 -13.98 -3.97 -3.96
C ASP A 233 -12.99 -3.87 -2.78
N ALA A 234 -12.17 -2.83 -2.79
CA ALA A 234 -11.17 -2.54 -1.79
C ALA A 234 -11.68 -1.54 -0.75
N ALA A 235 -11.11 -1.58 0.46
CA ALA A 235 -11.43 -0.62 1.52
C ALA A 235 -10.91 0.81 1.21
N GLY A 236 -9.90 0.94 0.33
CA GLY A 236 -9.33 2.20 -0.14
C GLY A 236 -8.36 1.98 -1.30
N TYR A 237 -7.78 3.03 -1.82
CA TYR A 237 -6.89 3.02 -2.99
C TYR A 237 -5.66 3.88 -2.74
N ALA A 238 -4.52 3.53 -3.35
CA ALA A 238 -3.30 4.32 -3.30
C ALA A 238 -2.98 4.91 -4.69
N ILE A 239 -2.52 6.16 -4.72
CA ILE A 239 -2.05 6.83 -5.93
C ILE A 239 -0.52 6.72 -5.92
N GLY A 240 0.00 5.75 -6.68
CA GLY A 240 1.44 5.49 -6.75
C GLY A 240 2.13 6.21 -7.91
N GLY A 241 3.46 6.10 -7.97
CA GLY A 241 4.28 6.66 -9.04
C GLY A 241 4.23 8.19 -9.12
N LEU A 242 4.07 8.86 -8.00
CA LEU A 242 4.18 10.30 -7.81
C LEU A 242 5.29 10.61 -6.78
N SER A 243 5.79 11.83 -6.79
CA SER A 243 6.98 12.26 -6.01
C SER A 243 8.23 11.44 -6.34
N VAL A 244 8.39 11.09 -7.61
CA VAL A 244 9.52 10.30 -8.14
C VAL A 244 10.41 11.11 -9.11
N GLY A 245 10.23 12.44 -9.13
CA GLY A 245 11.03 13.38 -9.92
C GLY A 245 10.25 14.27 -10.89
N GLU A 246 8.92 14.09 -10.94
CA GLU A 246 8.03 14.95 -11.74
C GLU A 246 7.87 16.36 -11.12
N PRO A 247 7.55 17.39 -11.93
CA PRO A 247 7.18 18.70 -11.45
C PRO A 247 5.94 18.65 -10.55
N THR A 248 5.87 19.53 -9.53
CA THR A 248 4.76 19.58 -8.57
C THR A 248 3.39 19.79 -9.25
N GLU A 249 3.35 20.59 -10.31
CA GLU A 249 2.13 20.86 -11.07
C GLU A 249 1.61 19.61 -11.78
N GLU A 250 2.51 18.75 -12.26
CA GLU A 250 2.15 17.48 -12.88
C GLU A 250 1.60 16.49 -11.85
N MET A 251 2.22 16.44 -10.67
CA MET A 251 1.72 15.66 -9.54
C MET A 251 0.30 16.08 -9.17
N TYR A 252 0.04 17.39 -9.02
CA TYR A 252 -1.29 17.90 -8.67
C TYR A 252 -2.33 17.60 -9.74
N LYS A 253 -2.01 17.79 -11.02
CA LYS A 253 -2.90 17.43 -12.13
C LYS A 253 -3.25 15.94 -12.13
N THR A 254 -2.27 15.09 -11.87
CA THR A 254 -2.48 13.65 -11.78
C THR A 254 -3.40 13.31 -10.61
N CYS A 255 -3.17 13.88 -9.44
CA CYS A 255 -4.03 13.67 -8.27
C CYS A 255 -5.47 14.12 -8.55
N ASP A 256 -5.68 15.30 -9.11
CA ASP A 256 -7.01 15.82 -9.43
C ASP A 256 -7.74 14.90 -10.43
N LEU A 257 -7.05 14.51 -11.50
CA LEU A 257 -7.58 13.61 -12.51
C LEU A 257 -8.07 12.29 -11.92
N VAL A 258 -7.21 11.59 -11.16
CA VAL A 258 -7.53 10.25 -10.68
C VAL A 258 -8.51 10.28 -9.50
N CYS A 259 -8.49 11.34 -8.70
CA CYS A 259 -9.46 11.55 -7.63
C CYS A 259 -10.90 11.76 -8.17
N GLY A 260 -11.05 12.25 -9.39
CA GLY A 260 -12.33 12.34 -10.07
C GLY A 260 -12.89 11.01 -10.59
N ILE A 261 -12.06 9.96 -10.64
CA ILE A 261 -12.43 8.61 -11.15
C ILE A 261 -12.60 7.61 -10.01
N LEU A 262 -11.70 7.64 -9.02
CA LEU A 262 -11.74 6.73 -7.88
C LEU A 262 -13.03 6.91 -7.06
N PRO A 263 -13.59 5.81 -6.48
CA PRO A 263 -14.81 5.87 -5.68
C PRO A 263 -14.75 6.91 -4.58
N GLU A 264 -15.74 7.78 -4.51
CA GLU A 264 -15.76 8.93 -3.61
C GLU A 264 -15.97 8.55 -2.14
N ASP A 265 -16.62 7.43 -1.91
CA ASP A 265 -16.88 6.83 -0.60
C ASP A 265 -15.71 5.98 -0.08
N LYS A 266 -14.53 6.08 -0.69
CA LYS A 266 -13.32 5.36 -0.29
C LYS A 266 -12.18 6.33 0.00
N PRO A 267 -11.26 6.01 0.95
CA PRO A 267 -10.05 6.79 1.21
C PRO A 267 -9.03 6.62 0.09
N ARG A 268 -8.19 7.60 -0.06
CA ARG A 268 -7.04 7.58 -0.97
C ARG A 268 -5.90 8.42 -0.42
#